data_751f8718aabc6cbcb8d692395d7ff003
#
_entry.id   751f8718aabc6cbcb8d692395d7ff003
#
_cell.length_a   1.000
_cell.length_b   1.000
_cell.length_c   1.000
_cell.angle_alpha   90.00
_cell.angle_beta   90.00
_cell.angle_gamma   90.00
#
_symmetry.space_group_name_H-M   'P 1'
#
loop_
_entity.id
_entity.type
_entity.pdbx_description
1 polymer ?
#
loop_
_entity_poly.entity_id
_entity_poly.type
_entity_poly.pdbx_seq_one_letter_code
_entity_poly.pdbx_strand_id
1 'polypeptide(L)'
;KDLSAVDFRQVLYIPNAANEEEYLRIKAKTAARIGVGRAGPRARTKPYLRFRADHAAAMDAVFTDVPEQLIEDLGLLSVSTCCGSKDEYLTRPDLGRKFSDETAALLRQKCKLNPDVQLIVSDGLSSTAVVANIADLLPSIIQGLSGQKIEIGTPIFVKYGRVGAEDAITEILGSKVTVILLGERPGLASSESLSAYMTYGGYVGIPEANRTVVSNIHQSGTNPAEAGAHIASLIVAMLERKASGLDFRI
;
A
#
# COMPACT_ATOMS: atom_id res chain seq x y z
N LYS A 1 10.34 -22.56 -15.95
CA LYS A 1 9.78 -22.54 -14.59
C LYS A 1 10.14 -21.21 -13.95
N ASP A 2 9.14 -20.44 -13.53
CA ASP A 2 9.36 -19.17 -12.84
C ASP A 2 10.02 -19.43 -11.47
N LEU A 3 11.20 -18.86 -11.27
CA LEU A 3 11.94 -19.03 -10.03
C LEU A 3 11.38 -18.17 -8.89
N SER A 4 10.70 -17.06 -9.20
CA SER A 4 10.09 -16.19 -8.20
C SER A 4 8.90 -16.85 -7.50
N ALA A 5 8.19 -17.73 -8.21
CA ALA A 5 7.06 -18.51 -7.68
C ALA A 5 7.46 -19.68 -6.76
N VAL A 6 8.76 -20.01 -6.67
CA VAL A 6 9.23 -21.07 -5.78
C VAL A 6 9.32 -20.55 -4.35
N ASP A 7 8.65 -21.18 -3.38
CA ASP A 7 8.85 -20.84 -1.96
C ASP A 7 10.28 -21.22 -1.52
N PHE A 8 11.14 -20.19 -1.42
CA PHE A 8 12.54 -20.39 -1.05
C PHE A 8 12.73 -20.87 0.39
N ARG A 9 11.72 -20.79 1.23
CA ARG A 9 11.78 -21.33 2.62
C ARG A 9 11.85 -22.84 2.63
N GLN A 10 11.39 -23.50 1.56
CA GLN A 10 11.41 -24.96 1.40
C GLN A 10 12.67 -25.46 0.68
N VAL A 11 13.57 -24.56 0.27
CA VAL A 11 14.77 -24.94 -0.51
C VAL A 11 16.05 -24.52 0.22
N LEU A 12 16.93 -25.48 0.51
CA LEU A 12 18.26 -25.21 1.03
C LEU A 12 19.28 -25.12 -0.11
N TYR A 13 20.02 -24.01 -0.19
CA TYR A 13 21.06 -23.81 -1.19
C TYR A 13 22.48 -24.09 -0.69
N ILE A 14 22.63 -24.51 0.57
CA ILE A 14 23.89 -24.95 1.13
C ILE A 14 24.08 -26.44 0.78
N PRO A 15 25.14 -26.83 0.04
CA PRO A 15 25.42 -28.23 -0.19
C PRO A 15 26.00 -28.87 1.07
N ASN A 16 25.63 -30.11 1.31
CA ASN A 16 26.15 -30.91 2.44
C ASN A 16 26.02 -30.19 3.80
N ALA A 17 24.85 -29.58 4.04
CA ALA A 17 24.56 -28.96 5.33
C ALA A 17 24.67 -30.02 6.45
N ALA A 18 25.31 -29.68 7.56
CA ALA A 18 25.47 -30.58 8.70
C ALA A 18 24.14 -31.02 9.32
N ASN A 19 23.14 -30.16 9.25
CA ASN A 19 21.76 -30.44 9.68
C ASN A 19 20.77 -29.72 8.76
N GLU A 20 20.36 -30.41 7.69
CA GLU A 20 19.44 -29.85 6.69
C GLU A 20 18.04 -29.59 7.26
N GLU A 21 17.54 -30.52 8.09
CA GLU A 21 16.23 -30.43 8.70
C GLU A 21 16.10 -29.18 9.59
N GLU A 22 17.09 -28.92 10.42
CA GLU A 22 17.11 -27.77 11.31
C GLU A 22 17.17 -26.43 10.50
N TYR A 23 17.96 -26.39 9.41
CA TYR A 23 17.97 -25.23 8.53
C TYR A 23 16.60 -24.97 7.90
N LEU A 24 15.91 -25.99 7.41
CA LEU A 24 14.58 -25.86 6.84
C LEU A 24 13.55 -25.42 7.91
N ARG A 25 13.66 -25.95 9.12
CA ARG A 25 12.82 -25.55 10.26
C ARG A 25 12.99 -24.06 10.61
N ILE A 26 14.21 -23.56 10.61
CA ILE A 26 14.50 -22.14 10.85
C ILE A 26 14.00 -21.29 9.68
N LYS A 27 14.25 -21.71 8.44
CA LYS A 27 13.79 -21.03 7.22
C LYS A 27 12.27 -20.86 7.18
N ALA A 28 11.52 -21.85 7.62
CA ALA A 28 10.06 -21.80 7.64
C ALA A 28 9.50 -20.70 8.57
N LYS A 29 10.30 -20.25 9.55
CA LYS A 29 9.89 -19.26 10.56
C LYS A 29 10.25 -17.81 10.22
N THR A 30 10.92 -17.56 9.10
CA THR A 30 11.38 -16.22 8.76
C THR A 30 11.35 -15.98 7.25
N ALA A 31 11.06 -14.74 6.86
CA ALA A 31 11.22 -14.25 5.48
C ALA A 31 12.70 -13.93 5.14
N ALA A 32 13.61 -13.99 6.09
CA ALA A 32 15.03 -13.72 5.86
C ALA A 32 15.65 -14.76 4.92
N ARG A 33 16.58 -14.32 4.07
CA ARG A 33 17.28 -15.18 3.11
C ARG A 33 18.45 -15.90 3.78
N ILE A 34 18.16 -16.84 4.67
CA ILE A 34 19.14 -17.70 5.31
C ILE A 34 19.37 -18.96 4.47
N GLY A 35 20.51 -19.65 4.67
CA GLY A 35 20.83 -20.90 3.97
C GLY A 35 21.02 -20.76 2.45
N VAL A 36 21.48 -19.59 1.98
CA VAL A 36 21.62 -19.30 0.52
C VAL A 36 22.94 -19.78 -0.08
N GLY A 37 23.97 -20.06 0.72
CA GLY A 37 25.26 -20.52 0.26
C GLY A 37 26.06 -19.53 -0.58
N ARG A 38 27.37 -19.54 -0.42
CA ARG A 38 28.31 -18.71 -1.17
C ARG A 38 29.43 -19.55 -1.77
N ALA A 39 30.12 -18.98 -2.76
CA ALA A 39 31.40 -19.47 -3.28
C ALA A 39 32.40 -18.32 -3.13
N GLY A 40 33.12 -18.28 -2.00
CA GLY A 40 33.89 -17.12 -1.58
C GLY A 40 32.97 -15.88 -1.36
N PRO A 41 33.31 -14.70 -1.87
CA PRO A 41 32.48 -13.49 -1.72
C PRO A 41 31.22 -13.51 -2.59
N ARG A 42 31.11 -14.41 -3.57
CA ARG A 42 30.00 -14.47 -4.53
C ARG A 42 28.86 -15.36 -4.05
N ALA A 43 27.64 -14.98 -4.36
CA ALA A 43 26.48 -15.88 -4.28
C ALA A 43 26.68 -17.05 -5.28
N ARG A 44 26.23 -18.25 -4.91
CA ARG A 44 26.19 -19.38 -5.83
C ARG A 44 25.17 -19.15 -6.94
N THR A 45 25.29 -19.85 -8.06
CA THR A 45 24.45 -19.63 -9.26
C THR A 45 22.96 -19.71 -8.96
N LYS A 46 22.50 -20.77 -8.26
CA LYS A 46 21.05 -20.93 -7.95
C LYS A 46 20.50 -19.79 -7.10
N PRO A 47 21.11 -19.42 -5.95
CA PRO A 47 20.67 -18.23 -5.18
C PRO A 47 20.74 -16.92 -5.98
N TYR A 48 21.74 -16.77 -6.84
CA TYR A 48 21.85 -15.58 -7.68
C TYR A 48 20.72 -15.49 -8.73
N LEU A 49 20.41 -16.59 -9.40
CA LEU A 49 19.30 -16.64 -10.36
C LEU A 49 17.95 -16.37 -9.67
N ARG A 50 17.77 -16.93 -8.48
CA ARG A 50 16.57 -16.61 -7.68
C ARG A 50 16.50 -15.12 -7.32
N PHE A 51 17.60 -14.54 -6.86
CA PHE A 51 17.66 -13.11 -6.57
C PHE A 51 17.29 -12.24 -7.80
N ARG A 52 17.79 -12.63 -8.98
CA ARG A 52 17.45 -11.94 -10.22
C ARG A 52 15.97 -12.06 -10.57
N ALA A 53 15.37 -13.22 -10.35
CA ALA A 53 13.92 -13.43 -10.57
C ALA A 53 13.09 -12.59 -9.60
N ASP A 54 13.44 -12.55 -8.31
CA ASP A 54 12.76 -11.72 -7.32
C ASP A 54 12.88 -10.22 -7.63
N HIS A 55 14.06 -9.79 -8.12
CA HIS A 55 14.25 -8.42 -8.56
C HIS A 55 13.39 -8.08 -9.79
N ALA A 56 13.29 -8.99 -10.75
CA ALA A 56 12.42 -8.81 -11.92
C ALA A 56 10.95 -8.69 -11.48
N ALA A 57 10.47 -9.58 -10.61
CA ALA A 57 9.11 -9.50 -10.07
C ALA A 57 8.83 -8.17 -9.33
N ALA A 58 9.81 -7.67 -8.58
CA ALA A 58 9.70 -6.36 -7.94
C ALA A 58 9.64 -5.21 -8.96
N MET A 59 10.40 -5.29 -10.05
CA MET A 59 10.32 -4.32 -11.15
C MET A 59 8.95 -4.36 -11.84
N ASP A 60 8.44 -5.56 -12.14
CA ASP A 60 7.11 -5.73 -12.75
C ASP A 60 6.01 -5.12 -11.87
N ALA A 61 6.09 -5.30 -10.55
CA ALA A 61 5.14 -4.70 -9.61
C ALA A 61 5.10 -3.18 -9.65
N VAL A 62 6.25 -2.52 -9.96
CA VAL A 62 6.31 -1.06 -10.11
C VAL A 62 5.69 -0.62 -11.43
N PHE A 63 5.94 -1.34 -12.54
CA PHE A 63 5.56 -0.90 -13.88
C PHE A 63 4.20 -1.44 -14.36
N THR A 64 3.58 -2.36 -13.63
CA THR A 64 2.22 -2.83 -13.91
C THR A 64 1.20 -1.77 -13.44
N ASP A 65 0.10 -1.62 -14.18
CA ASP A 65 -1.03 -0.79 -13.79
C ASP A 65 -2.08 -1.61 -12.99
N VAL A 66 -2.87 -0.94 -12.18
CA VAL A 66 -4.07 -1.53 -11.56
C VAL A 66 -5.13 -1.71 -12.66
N PRO A 67 -5.74 -2.90 -12.82
CA PRO A 67 -6.76 -3.13 -13.84
C PRO A 67 -7.97 -2.20 -13.66
N GLU A 68 -8.44 -1.60 -14.76
CA GLU A 68 -9.63 -0.72 -14.75
C GLU A 68 -10.86 -1.45 -14.23
N GLN A 69 -11.04 -2.72 -14.59
CA GLN A 69 -12.15 -3.54 -14.10
C GLN A 69 -12.20 -3.62 -12.58
N LEU A 70 -11.04 -3.74 -11.90
CA LEU A 70 -11.01 -3.76 -10.43
C LEU A 70 -11.45 -2.43 -9.83
N ILE A 71 -11.09 -1.31 -10.48
CA ILE A 71 -11.47 0.03 -10.05
C ILE A 71 -12.99 0.20 -10.19
N GLU A 72 -13.57 -0.26 -11.30
CA GLU A 72 -15.00 -0.23 -11.56
C GLU A 72 -15.79 -1.15 -10.61
N ASP A 73 -15.32 -2.38 -10.40
CA ASP A 73 -15.96 -3.36 -9.51
C ASP A 73 -16.03 -2.87 -8.05
N LEU A 74 -15.04 -2.07 -7.64
CA LEU A 74 -15.01 -1.44 -6.32
C LEU A 74 -15.74 -0.09 -6.26
N GLY A 75 -16.28 0.38 -7.36
CA GLY A 75 -17.01 1.65 -7.44
C GLY A 75 -16.16 2.88 -7.16
N LEU A 76 -14.87 2.85 -7.52
CA LEU A 76 -13.94 3.93 -7.28
C LEU A 76 -14.00 4.99 -8.39
N LEU A 77 -14.06 6.26 -8.02
CA LEU A 77 -13.86 7.35 -8.98
C LEU A 77 -12.37 7.44 -9.34
N SER A 78 -12.02 7.15 -10.58
CA SER A 78 -10.63 7.18 -11.04
C SER A 78 -10.18 8.59 -11.42
N VAL A 79 -9.05 9.03 -10.86
CA VAL A 79 -8.36 10.29 -11.20
C VAL A 79 -6.85 10.07 -11.27
N SER A 80 -6.12 10.99 -11.89
CA SER A 80 -4.66 10.98 -11.94
C SER A 80 -4.07 12.21 -11.28
N THR A 81 -2.88 12.06 -10.73
CA THR A 81 -2.05 13.19 -10.30
C THR A 81 -1.51 13.95 -11.51
N CYS A 82 -0.68 14.97 -11.29
CA CYS A 82 0.02 15.70 -12.36
C CYS A 82 1.10 14.88 -13.07
N CYS A 83 1.35 13.63 -12.67
CA CYS A 83 2.29 12.75 -13.37
C CYS A 83 1.68 12.22 -14.67
N GLY A 84 2.37 12.43 -15.80
CA GLY A 84 1.95 11.95 -17.12
C GLY A 84 2.39 10.52 -17.43
N SER A 85 3.34 9.97 -16.66
CA SER A 85 3.87 8.61 -16.87
C SER A 85 4.44 8.03 -15.58
N LYS A 86 4.69 6.71 -15.58
CA LYS A 86 5.33 6.02 -14.45
C LYS A 86 6.78 6.50 -14.23
N ASP A 87 7.53 6.78 -15.29
CA ASP A 87 8.90 7.31 -15.18
C ASP A 87 8.91 8.69 -14.52
N GLU A 88 7.97 9.55 -14.90
CA GLU A 88 7.81 10.85 -14.26
C GLU A 88 7.41 10.70 -12.78
N TYR A 89 6.48 9.80 -12.47
CA TYR A 89 6.11 9.49 -11.10
C TYR A 89 7.30 9.05 -10.24
N LEU A 90 8.23 8.24 -10.80
CA LEU A 90 9.41 7.77 -10.09
C LEU A 90 10.45 8.87 -9.86
N THR A 91 10.59 9.80 -10.80
CA THR A 91 11.63 10.85 -10.79
C THR A 91 11.16 12.20 -10.27
N ARG A 92 9.83 12.45 -10.29
CA ARG A 92 9.19 13.70 -9.86
C ARG A 92 8.13 13.48 -8.78
N PRO A 93 8.56 13.16 -7.53
CA PRO A 93 7.63 12.87 -6.44
C PRO A 93 6.74 14.07 -6.06
N ASP A 94 7.12 15.27 -6.42
CA ASP A 94 6.33 16.50 -6.23
C ASP A 94 5.05 16.49 -7.08
N LEU A 95 5.07 15.91 -8.28
CA LEU A 95 3.91 15.83 -9.17
C LEU A 95 2.90 14.79 -8.69
N GLY A 96 3.37 13.70 -8.06
CA GLY A 96 2.50 12.67 -7.47
C GLY A 96 1.72 13.11 -6.22
N ARG A 97 1.89 14.36 -5.79
CA ARG A 97 1.18 14.99 -4.66
C ARG A 97 0.18 16.05 -5.10
N LYS A 98 0.10 16.34 -6.41
CA LYS A 98 -0.67 17.46 -6.97
C LYS A 98 -1.69 16.98 -7.98
N PHE A 99 -2.74 17.75 -8.11
CA PHE A 99 -3.78 17.57 -9.12
C PHE A 99 -3.90 18.81 -9.99
N SER A 100 -4.35 18.65 -11.24
CA SER A 100 -4.68 19.77 -12.10
C SER A 100 -5.98 20.43 -11.63
N ASP A 101 -6.22 21.65 -12.10
CA ASP A 101 -7.46 22.38 -11.79
C ASP A 101 -8.70 21.63 -12.33
N GLU A 102 -8.56 20.95 -13.48
CA GLU A 102 -9.62 20.12 -14.07
C GLU A 102 -9.93 18.92 -13.17
N THR A 103 -8.90 18.23 -12.66
CA THR A 103 -9.08 17.11 -11.74
C THR A 103 -9.71 17.59 -10.42
N ALA A 104 -9.27 18.72 -9.90
CA ALA A 104 -9.84 19.31 -8.69
C ALA A 104 -11.32 19.70 -8.88
N ALA A 105 -11.68 20.26 -10.05
CA ALA A 105 -13.06 20.58 -10.40
C ALA A 105 -13.92 19.30 -10.52
N LEU A 106 -13.38 18.25 -11.16
CA LEU A 106 -14.05 16.95 -11.28
C LEU A 106 -14.33 16.34 -9.90
N LEU A 107 -13.35 16.37 -9.00
CA LEU A 107 -13.50 15.87 -7.62
C LEU A 107 -14.61 16.62 -6.88
N ARG A 108 -14.63 17.97 -6.94
CA ARG A 108 -15.70 18.77 -6.32
C ARG A 108 -17.08 18.47 -6.90
N GLN A 109 -17.16 18.15 -8.19
CA GLN A 109 -18.44 17.88 -8.87
C GLN A 109 -18.95 16.46 -8.59
N LYS A 110 -18.07 15.47 -8.51
CA LYS A 110 -18.44 14.04 -8.47
C LYS A 110 -18.38 13.43 -7.08
N CYS A 111 -17.59 14.00 -6.17
CA CYS A 111 -17.44 13.50 -4.83
C CYS A 111 -18.31 14.26 -3.83
N LYS A 112 -18.62 13.58 -2.74
CA LYS A 112 -19.28 14.16 -1.58
C LYS A 112 -18.33 15.16 -0.91
N LEU A 113 -18.85 16.36 -0.64
CA LEU A 113 -18.08 17.41 0.04
C LEU A 113 -18.27 17.33 1.56
N ASN A 114 -17.22 17.69 2.29
CA ASN A 114 -17.15 17.70 3.76
C ASN A 114 -17.54 16.37 4.41
N PRO A 115 -17.12 15.20 3.88
CA PRO A 115 -17.40 13.93 4.54
C PRO A 115 -16.63 13.83 5.85
N ASP A 116 -17.09 12.98 6.77
CA ASP A 116 -16.32 12.67 7.97
C ASP A 116 -15.03 11.91 7.61
N VAL A 117 -15.13 10.99 6.63
CA VAL A 117 -14.02 10.13 6.18
C VAL A 117 -13.94 10.10 4.67
N GLN A 118 -12.77 10.38 4.11
CA GLN A 118 -12.45 10.19 2.71
C GLN A 118 -11.52 8.98 2.53
N LEU A 119 -11.94 8.00 1.74
CA LEU A 119 -11.13 6.84 1.40
C LEU A 119 -10.51 7.00 0.00
N ILE A 120 -9.22 6.79 -0.08
CA ILE A 120 -8.42 6.88 -1.30
C ILE A 120 -7.64 5.59 -1.47
N VAL A 121 -7.62 5.06 -2.69
CA VAL A 121 -6.76 3.95 -3.09
C VAL A 121 -5.77 4.48 -4.12
N SER A 122 -4.51 4.12 -4.02
CA SER A 122 -3.51 4.51 -5.04
C SER A 122 -2.54 3.38 -5.34
N ASP A 123 -2.16 3.29 -6.62
CA ASP A 123 -1.16 2.33 -7.10
C ASP A 123 0.18 2.48 -6.39
N GLY A 124 0.57 3.71 -6.05
CA GLY A 124 1.83 3.96 -5.37
C GLY A 124 3.03 3.39 -6.14
N LEU A 125 3.90 2.69 -5.42
CA LEU A 125 5.07 2.00 -5.96
C LEU A 125 4.81 0.51 -6.27
N SER A 126 3.59 -0.01 -6.00
CA SER A 126 3.22 -1.39 -6.32
C SER A 126 1.74 -1.51 -6.63
N SER A 127 1.41 -1.59 -7.91
CA SER A 127 0.05 -1.90 -8.37
C SER A 127 -0.36 -3.32 -7.97
N THR A 128 0.59 -4.27 -7.89
CA THR A 128 0.30 -5.64 -7.44
C THR A 128 -0.13 -5.69 -5.98
N ALA A 129 0.36 -4.79 -5.12
CA ALA A 129 -0.09 -4.68 -3.74
C ALA A 129 -1.57 -4.28 -3.66
N VAL A 130 -1.99 -3.35 -4.50
CA VAL A 130 -3.40 -2.95 -4.60
C VAL A 130 -4.25 -4.11 -5.09
N VAL A 131 -3.86 -4.75 -6.20
CA VAL A 131 -4.59 -5.88 -6.79
C VAL A 131 -4.77 -7.03 -5.80
N ALA A 132 -3.73 -7.34 -5.02
CA ALA A 132 -3.76 -8.46 -4.10
C ALA A 132 -4.61 -8.22 -2.85
N ASN A 133 -4.78 -6.98 -2.40
CA ASN A 133 -5.30 -6.71 -1.05
C ASN A 133 -6.59 -5.87 -1.02
N ILE A 134 -6.84 -5.03 -2.03
CA ILE A 134 -7.85 -3.98 -1.90
C ILE A 134 -9.27 -4.53 -1.85
N ALA A 135 -9.54 -5.67 -2.53
CA ALA A 135 -10.84 -6.30 -2.58
C ALA A 135 -11.34 -6.79 -1.20
N ASP A 136 -10.42 -7.13 -0.30
CA ASP A 136 -10.74 -7.50 1.08
C ASP A 136 -10.62 -6.31 2.04
N LEU A 137 -9.62 -5.45 1.82
CA LEU A 137 -9.29 -4.35 2.73
C LEU A 137 -10.34 -3.24 2.71
N LEU A 138 -10.69 -2.72 1.53
CA LEU A 138 -11.60 -1.58 1.39
C LEU A 138 -13.01 -1.88 1.89
N PRO A 139 -13.65 -3.01 1.52
CA PRO A 139 -14.94 -3.38 2.06
C PRO A 139 -14.93 -3.60 3.57
N SER A 140 -13.83 -4.14 4.13
CA SER A 140 -13.69 -4.32 5.59
C SER A 140 -13.66 -2.98 6.32
N ILE A 141 -12.96 -1.96 5.79
CA ILE A 141 -12.98 -0.60 6.36
C ILE A 141 -14.41 -0.03 6.30
N ILE A 142 -15.06 -0.10 5.15
CA ILE A 142 -16.43 0.44 4.95
C ILE A 142 -17.41 -0.26 5.88
N GLN A 143 -17.32 -1.58 6.00
CA GLN A 143 -18.18 -2.36 6.90
C GLN A 143 -17.93 -2.00 8.38
N GLY A 144 -16.68 -1.82 8.79
CA GLY A 144 -16.32 -1.43 10.15
C GLY A 144 -16.82 -0.03 10.54
N LEU A 145 -16.97 0.88 9.55
CA LEU A 145 -17.55 2.20 9.74
C LEU A 145 -19.08 2.20 9.62
N SER A 146 -19.68 1.18 8.97
CA SER A 146 -21.12 1.06 8.84
C SER A 146 -21.75 0.82 10.22
N GLY A 147 -22.87 1.48 10.50
CA GLY A 147 -23.49 1.44 11.82
C GLY A 147 -22.97 2.50 12.82
N GLN A 148 -21.85 3.12 12.53
CA GLN A 148 -21.43 4.38 13.15
C GLN A 148 -22.10 5.53 12.39
N LYS A 149 -22.48 6.62 13.06
CA LYS A 149 -23.03 7.82 12.39
C LYS A 149 -21.91 8.61 11.71
N ILE A 150 -21.14 7.93 10.85
CA ILE A 150 -19.97 8.45 10.13
C ILE A 150 -20.31 8.56 8.65
N GLU A 151 -20.13 9.73 8.09
CA GLU A 151 -20.36 9.99 6.68
C GLU A 151 -19.12 9.69 5.86
N ILE A 152 -19.17 8.60 5.07
CA ILE A 152 -18.07 8.22 4.16
C ILE A 152 -18.24 8.97 2.83
N GLY A 153 -17.15 9.58 2.36
CA GLY A 153 -17.07 10.22 1.05
C GLY A 153 -17.08 9.21 -0.10
N THR A 154 -17.21 9.69 -1.32
CA THR A 154 -17.09 8.88 -2.53
C THR A 154 -15.68 8.27 -2.59
N PRO A 155 -15.49 6.95 -2.61
CA PRO A 155 -14.17 6.36 -2.69
C PRO A 155 -13.47 6.71 -4.02
N ILE A 156 -12.16 7.00 -3.96
CA ILE A 156 -11.38 7.52 -5.09
C ILE A 156 -10.20 6.58 -5.36
N PHE A 157 -9.95 6.29 -6.64
CA PHE A 157 -8.67 5.74 -7.08
C PHE A 157 -7.80 6.85 -7.66
N VAL A 158 -6.57 6.96 -7.17
CA VAL A 158 -5.58 7.96 -7.61
C VAL A 158 -4.42 7.25 -8.31
N LYS A 159 -4.35 7.39 -9.64
CA LYS A 159 -3.20 6.91 -10.41
C LYS A 159 -1.99 7.80 -10.15
N TYR A 160 -0.84 7.17 -9.90
CA TYR A 160 0.44 7.83 -9.61
C TYR A 160 0.42 8.71 -8.36
N GLY A 161 -0.34 8.29 -7.32
CA GLY A 161 -0.40 9.01 -6.06
C GLY A 161 0.80 8.74 -5.15
N ARG A 162 1.23 9.77 -4.46
CA ARG A 162 2.12 9.72 -3.28
C ARG A 162 1.30 9.97 -2.03
N VAL A 163 1.83 9.67 -0.85
CA VAL A 163 1.12 9.89 0.42
C VAL A 163 0.50 11.29 0.47
N GLY A 164 1.25 12.35 0.14
CA GLY A 164 0.74 13.72 0.17
C GLY A 164 -0.36 14.05 -0.86
N ALA A 165 -0.79 13.11 -1.72
CA ALA A 165 -2.01 13.29 -2.53
C ALA A 165 -3.26 13.33 -1.64
N GLU A 166 -3.25 12.65 -0.48
CA GLU A 166 -4.34 12.73 0.48
C GLU A 166 -4.58 14.14 1.01
N ASP A 167 -3.50 14.92 1.19
CA ASP A 167 -3.57 16.30 1.69
C ASP A 167 -4.30 17.21 0.70
N ALA A 168 -3.92 17.11 -0.57
CA ALA A 168 -4.56 17.87 -1.63
C ALA A 168 -6.05 17.50 -1.78
N ILE A 169 -6.39 16.20 -1.67
CA ILE A 169 -7.79 15.75 -1.70
C ILE A 169 -8.54 16.24 -0.46
N THR A 170 -7.91 16.24 0.72
CA THR A 170 -8.51 16.80 1.94
C THR A 170 -8.88 18.26 1.76
N GLU A 171 -8.00 19.09 1.20
CA GLU A 171 -8.30 20.50 0.93
C GLU A 171 -9.38 20.68 -0.15
N ILE A 172 -9.41 19.81 -1.17
CA ILE A 172 -10.41 19.88 -2.25
C ILE A 172 -11.81 19.52 -1.74
N LEU A 173 -11.93 18.49 -0.89
CA LEU A 173 -13.20 17.92 -0.46
C LEU A 173 -13.64 18.33 0.95
N GLY A 174 -12.73 18.79 1.80
CA GLY A 174 -13.03 19.23 3.17
C GLY A 174 -13.26 18.07 4.15
N SER A 175 -12.69 16.89 3.92
CA SER A 175 -12.85 15.74 4.80
C SER A 175 -12.20 15.94 6.18
N LYS A 176 -12.80 15.36 7.25
CA LYS A 176 -12.22 15.41 8.60
C LYS A 176 -11.07 14.45 8.75
N VAL A 177 -11.27 13.19 8.34
CA VAL A 177 -10.22 12.16 8.26
C VAL A 177 -10.04 11.75 6.81
N THR A 178 -8.82 11.71 6.34
CA THR A 178 -8.48 11.15 5.03
C THR A 178 -7.60 9.94 5.21
N VAL A 179 -7.88 8.90 4.46
CA VAL A 179 -7.13 7.64 4.44
C VAL A 179 -6.68 7.36 3.03
N ILE A 180 -5.39 7.20 2.82
CA ILE A 180 -4.86 6.69 1.55
C ILE A 180 -4.29 5.28 1.74
N LEU A 181 -4.86 4.33 0.98
CA LEU A 181 -4.42 2.95 0.86
C LEU A 181 -3.44 2.88 -0.30
N LEU A 182 -2.16 2.71 0.00
CA LEU A 182 -1.07 2.93 -0.97
C LEU A 182 -0.21 1.68 -1.14
N GLY A 183 0.03 1.29 -2.40
CA GLY A 183 1.01 0.25 -2.73
C GLY A 183 2.42 0.69 -2.36
N GLU A 184 3.06 -0.06 -1.47
CA GLU A 184 4.40 0.22 -0.98
C GLU A 184 5.50 -0.20 -1.96
N ARG A 185 6.73 0.25 -1.71
CA ARG A 185 7.88 -0.17 -2.50
C ARG A 185 8.01 -1.69 -2.47
N PRO A 186 8.00 -2.37 -3.63
CA PRO A 186 8.15 -3.81 -3.67
C PRO A 186 9.53 -4.22 -3.16
N GLY A 187 9.52 -5.18 -2.23
CA GLY A 187 10.73 -5.82 -1.73
C GLY A 187 11.04 -7.11 -2.50
N LEU A 188 12.22 -7.68 -2.25
CA LEU A 188 12.62 -8.97 -2.83
C LEU A 188 11.91 -10.17 -2.18
N ALA A 189 11.28 -9.96 -1.02
CA ALA A 189 10.54 -10.99 -0.30
C ALA A 189 9.02 -10.88 -0.52
N SER A 190 8.51 -9.68 -0.74
CA SER A 190 7.10 -9.42 -1.05
C SER A 190 7.00 -8.16 -1.90
N SER A 191 6.26 -8.26 -3.00
CA SER A 191 5.87 -7.14 -3.86
C SER A 191 4.46 -6.63 -3.56
N GLU A 192 3.75 -7.26 -2.62
CA GLU A 192 2.33 -7.09 -2.38
C GLU A 192 2.01 -6.34 -1.08
N SER A 193 2.99 -5.66 -0.48
CA SER A 193 2.75 -4.90 0.74
C SER A 193 2.03 -3.58 0.47
N LEU A 194 0.93 -3.36 1.18
CA LEU A 194 0.14 -2.13 1.15
C LEU A 194 0.19 -1.46 2.52
N SER A 195 0.10 -0.14 2.54
CA SER A 195 -0.03 0.64 3.78
C SER A 195 -1.24 1.56 3.72
N ALA A 196 -1.82 1.83 4.88
CA ALA A 196 -2.82 2.86 5.09
C ALA A 196 -2.16 4.03 5.83
N TYR A 197 -2.19 5.21 5.22
CA TYR A 197 -1.81 6.46 5.86
C TYR A 197 -3.10 7.23 6.18
N MET A 198 -3.19 7.77 7.38
CA MET A 198 -4.41 8.39 7.90
C MET A 198 -4.08 9.73 8.54
N THR A 199 -4.83 10.76 8.19
CA THR A 199 -4.63 12.10 8.70
C THR A 199 -5.95 12.71 9.14
N TYR A 200 -6.00 13.30 10.34
CA TYR A 200 -7.10 14.14 10.80
C TYR A 200 -6.80 15.60 10.48
N GLY A 201 -7.72 16.31 9.84
CA GLY A 201 -7.55 17.72 9.50
C GLY A 201 -6.34 17.98 8.59
N GLY A 202 -6.11 17.09 7.63
CA GLY A 202 -4.98 17.17 6.70
C GLY A 202 -5.00 18.47 5.86
N TYR A 203 -3.81 18.92 5.48
CA TYR A 203 -3.61 20.07 4.59
C TYR A 203 -2.28 19.92 3.83
N VAL A 204 -2.15 20.59 2.70
CA VAL A 204 -0.93 20.52 1.90
C VAL A 204 0.29 21.04 2.68
N GLY A 205 1.27 20.18 2.86
CA GLY A 205 2.47 20.48 3.64
C GLY A 205 2.41 20.08 5.12
N ILE A 206 1.38 19.33 5.53
CA ILE A 206 1.32 18.77 6.89
C ILE A 206 2.57 17.93 7.18
N PRO A 207 3.17 18.02 8.37
CA PRO A 207 4.30 17.17 8.74
C PRO A 207 3.95 15.67 8.69
N GLU A 208 4.83 14.84 8.15
CA GLU A 208 4.63 13.38 8.06
C GLU A 208 4.40 12.73 9.44
N ALA A 209 4.94 13.32 10.50
CA ALA A 209 4.73 12.87 11.88
C ALA A 209 3.27 12.99 12.37
N ASN A 210 2.45 13.76 11.68
CA ASN A 210 1.03 13.92 11.99
C ASN A 210 0.16 12.84 11.34
N ARG A 211 0.76 11.88 10.63
CA ARG A 211 0.06 10.74 10.03
C ARG A 211 0.09 9.53 10.94
N THR A 212 -1.05 8.89 11.10
CA THR A 212 -1.13 7.54 11.68
C THR A 212 -0.98 6.52 10.55
N VAL A 213 -0.17 5.49 10.75
CA VAL A 213 0.16 4.53 9.69
C VAL A 213 -0.08 3.11 10.16
N VAL A 214 -0.79 2.32 9.33
CA VAL A 214 -0.86 0.86 9.42
C VAL A 214 -0.17 0.30 8.18
N SER A 215 0.93 -0.41 8.37
CA SER A 215 1.75 -0.94 7.28
C SER A 215 1.81 -2.46 7.26
N ASN A 216 2.49 -3.01 6.24
CA ASN A 216 2.68 -4.46 6.09
C ASN A 216 1.37 -5.23 5.90
N ILE A 217 0.41 -4.61 5.19
CA ILE A 217 -0.89 -5.21 4.89
C ILE A 217 -0.73 -6.11 3.66
N HIS A 218 -0.72 -7.41 3.89
CA HIS A 218 -0.70 -8.46 2.87
C HIS A 218 -0.90 -9.83 3.53
N GLN A 219 -1.14 -10.90 2.76
CA GLN A 219 -1.45 -12.24 3.26
C GLN A 219 -0.41 -12.84 4.22
N SER A 220 0.87 -12.51 4.06
CA SER A 220 1.95 -12.98 4.94
C SER A 220 2.34 -11.98 6.03
N GLY A 221 1.68 -10.82 6.11
CA GLY A 221 1.82 -9.78 7.12
C GLY A 221 0.54 -9.65 7.94
N THR A 222 0.01 -8.43 8.01
CA THR A 222 -1.34 -8.20 8.57
C THR A 222 -2.38 -8.53 7.51
N ASN A 223 -3.27 -9.47 7.82
CA ASN A 223 -4.32 -9.87 6.87
C ASN A 223 -5.17 -8.66 6.47
N PRO A 224 -5.49 -8.48 5.16
CA PRO A 224 -6.22 -7.30 4.68
C PRO A 224 -7.56 -7.06 5.37
N ALA A 225 -8.36 -8.11 5.63
CA ALA A 225 -9.63 -7.96 6.31
C ALA A 225 -9.48 -7.54 7.78
N GLU A 226 -8.48 -8.11 8.49
CA GLU A 226 -8.17 -7.72 9.87
C GLU A 226 -7.62 -6.29 9.94
N ALA A 227 -6.75 -5.93 9.00
CA ALA A 227 -6.23 -4.57 8.88
C ALA A 227 -7.37 -3.57 8.64
N GLY A 228 -8.35 -3.92 7.79
CA GLY A 228 -9.52 -3.09 7.52
C GLY A 228 -10.35 -2.81 8.76
N ALA A 229 -10.64 -3.84 9.56
CA ALA A 229 -11.36 -3.68 10.82
C ALA A 229 -10.59 -2.82 11.83
N HIS A 230 -9.26 -2.99 11.91
CA HIS A 230 -8.41 -2.18 12.77
C HIS A 230 -8.36 -0.71 12.30
N ILE A 231 -8.20 -0.46 11.00
CA ILE A 231 -8.21 0.89 10.42
C ILE A 231 -9.54 1.58 10.71
N ALA A 232 -10.68 0.88 10.57
CA ALA A 232 -11.99 1.43 10.90
C ALA A 232 -12.06 1.89 12.37
N SER A 233 -11.55 1.07 13.30
CA SER A 233 -11.48 1.42 14.73
C SER A 233 -10.58 2.65 14.99
N LEU A 234 -9.44 2.76 14.29
CA LEU A 234 -8.57 3.94 14.37
C LEU A 234 -9.26 5.20 13.85
N ILE A 235 -9.98 5.10 12.73
CA ILE A 235 -10.73 6.23 12.15
C ILE A 235 -11.77 6.76 13.15
N VAL A 236 -12.54 5.87 13.78
CA VAL A 236 -13.51 6.27 14.83
C VAL A 236 -12.82 7.03 15.95
N ALA A 237 -11.73 6.48 16.49
CA ALA A 237 -10.99 7.12 17.56
C ALA A 237 -10.35 8.45 17.13
N MET A 238 -9.88 8.58 15.87
CA MET A 238 -9.35 9.82 15.32
C MET A 238 -10.43 10.92 15.22
N LEU A 239 -11.65 10.56 14.80
CA LEU A 239 -12.78 11.49 14.76
C LEU A 239 -13.19 11.97 16.16
N GLU A 240 -13.23 11.08 17.14
CA GLU A 240 -13.57 11.40 18.53
C GLU A 240 -12.51 12.30 19.16
N ARG A 241 -11.22 12.00 18.97
CA ARG A 241 -10.10 12.72 19.58
C ARG A 241 -9.67 13.95 18.78
N LYS A 242 -10.10 14.06 17.54
CA LYS A 242 -9.72 15.11 16.58
C LYS A 242 -8.19 15.22 16.42
N ALA A 243 -7.52 14.08 16.31
CA ALA A 243 -6.07 13.97 16.26
C ALA A 243 -5.61 12.80 15.37
N SER A 244 -4.39 12.89 14.85
CA SER A 244 -3.64 11.84 14.18
C SER A 244 -2.14 11.95 14.47
N GLY A 245 -1.35 10.93 14.12
CA GLY A 245 0.10 10.92 14.28
C GLY A 245 0.53 11.03 15.75
N LEU A 246 1.50 11.88 16.03
CA LEU A 246 2.09 12.02 17.36
C LEU A 246 1.11 12.52 18.45
N ASP A 247 0.09 13.26 18.04
CA ASP A 247 -0.94 13.78 18.96
C ASP A 247 -2.04 12.71 19.22
N PHE A 248 -2.05 11.64 18.47
CA PHE A 248 -3.00 10.54 18.60
C PHE A 248 -2.46 9.48 19.57
N ARG A 249 -2.90 9.54 20.81
CA ARG A 249 -2.58 8.52 21.83
C ARG A 249 -3.81 7.66 22.07
N ILE A 250 -3.67 6.37 21.85
CA ILE A 250 -4.70 5.36 22.14
C ILE A 250 -4.76 5.08 23.62
#